data_746935297f2645d217bef56ad1094fcc
#
_entry.id   746935297f2645d217bef56ad1094fcc
#
_cell.length_a   1.000
_cell.length_b   1.000
_cell.length_c   1.000
_cell.angle_alpha   90.00
_cell.angle_beta   90.00
_cell.angle_gamma   90.00
#
_symmetry.space_group_name_H-M   'P 1'
#
loop_
_entity.id
_entity.type
_entity.pdbx_description
1 polymer ?
#
loop_
_entity_poly.entity_id
_entity_poly.type
_entity_poly.pdbx_seq_one_letter_code
_entity_poly.pdbx_strand_id
1 'polypeptide(L)'
;AFKTELDRQKPEYYVLEMFPYPSGNLHMGHVRNYSIGDVLARYKAMDGYNVLHPMGWDAFGMPAENAAIKHGVQPAEWTMKNIENMRKQQTEIGLSYDWDREVATCTPEYYRWTQWLFLLFYERGLAYKKKAAVNWCEQCNTVLANEQVIDGNCWRCDTVVIKKELEQWFFKITDYADILLDDLKLLNGWPDRVKTMQENWIGRSEGAEFNFCLDGSTEKIPVYTTRPDTVFGVSCRARKQK
;
A
#
# COMPACT_ATOMS: atom_id res chain seq x y z
N ALA A 1 17.70 24.00 13.42
CA ALA A 1 18.26 23.42 14.64
C ALA A 1 18.38 21.89 14.55
N PHE A 2 17.64 21.23 13.67
CA PHE A 2 17.61 19.76 13.54
C PHE A 2 18.17 19.28 12.19
N LYS A 3 19.20 19.95 11.71
CA LYS A 3 19.86 19.61 10.47
C LYS A 3 20.76 18.40 10.65
N THR A 4 20.62 17.41 9.79
CA THR A 4 21.48 16.23 9.79
C THR A 4 22.76 16.55 9.04
N GLU A 5 23.87 16.57 9.74
CA GLU A 5 25.21 16.72 9.15
C GLU A 5 25.87 15.34 9.04
N LEU A 6 26.56 15.10 7.93
CA LEU A 6 27.24 13.83 7.71
C LEU A 6 28.49 13.76 8.63
N ASP A 7 28.35 13.12 9.78
CA ASP A 7 29.43 12.87 10.73
C ASP A 7 29.67 11.36 10.87
N ARG A 8 30.68 10.85 10.16
CA ARG A 8 31.04 9.42 10.16
C ARG A 8 31.65 8.92 11.48
N GLN A 9 31.90 9.81 12.45
CA GLN A 9 32.44 9.42 13.76
C GLN A 9 31.33 9.08 14.75
N LYS A 10 30.10 9.50 14.46
CA LYS A 10 28.94 9.22 15.29
C LYS A 10 28.16 8.01 14.77
N PRO A 11 27.59 7.20 15.65
CA PRO A 11 26.67 6.15 15.23
C PRO A 11 25.46 6.77 14.53
N GLU A 12 25.02 6.16 13.46
CA GLU A 12 23.87 6.62 12.67
C GLU A 12 22.55 6.11 13.24
N TYR A 13 21.52 6.94 13.19
CA TYR A 13 20.17 6.55 13.56
C TYR A 13 19.15 7.15 12.61
N TYR A 14 18.26 6.33 12.06
CA TYR A 14 17.22 6.74 11.14
C TYR A 14 15.85 6.63 11.80
N VAL A 15 15.12 7.74 11.88
CA VAL A 15 13.74 7.79 12.36
C VAL A 15 12.83 8.16 11.21
N LEU A 16 11.90 7.29 10.89
CA LEU A 16 10.94 7.51 9.81
C LEU A 16 9.52 7.28 10.32
N GLU A 17 8.68 8.26 10.12
CA GLU A 17 7.23 8.13 10.23
C GLU A 17 6.57 8.09 8.86
N MET A 18 5.34 7.60 8.81
CA MET A 18 4.55 7.59 7.59
C MET A 18 4.25 9.02 7.13
N PHE A 19 4.58 9.31 5.88
CA PHE A 19 4.29 10.61 5.27
C PHE A 19 2.79 10.86 5.18
N PRO A 20 2.29 12.05 5.52
CA PRO A 20 0.88 12.36 5.41
C PRO A 20 0.47 12.62 3.96
N TYR A 21 -0.81 12.35 3.68
CA TYR A 21 -1.45 12.85 2.47
C TYR A 21 -1.78 14.33 2.61
N PRO A 22 -1.33 15.22 1.71
CA PRO A 22 -1.61 16.65 1.80
C PRO A 22 -3.00 17.00 1.27
N SER A 23 -4.04 16.50 1.93
CA SER A 23 -5.44 16.67 1.54
C SER A 23 -6.26 17.58 2.47
N GLY A 24 -5.60 18.25 3.44
CA GLY A 24 -6.27 19.13 4.40
C GLY A 24 -5.35 19.53 5.55
N ASN A 25 -5.90 19.63 6.76
CA ASN A 25 -5.17 19.95 7.97
C ASN A 25 -4.64 18.67 8.66
N LEU A 26 -3.62 18.85 9.51
CA LEU A 26 -3.24 17.82 10.47
C LEU A 26 -4.41 17.55 11.45
N HIS A 27 -4.50 16.34 11.91
CA HIS A 27 -5.44 15.91 12.96
C HIS A 27 -4.68 15.22 14.10
N MET A 28 -5.36 14.95 15.21
CA MET A 28 -4.74 14.36 16.39
C MET A 28 -4.02 13.04 16.16
N GLY A 29 -4.47 12.24 15.16
CA GLY A 29 -3.76 11.03 14.74
C GLY A 29 -2.37 11.31 14.20
N HIS A 30 -2.21 12.37 13.42
CA HIS A 30 -0.90 12.84 12.94
C HIS A 30 -0.03 13.29 14.10
N VAL A 31 -0.58 14.13 15.01
CA VAL A 31 0.15 14.62 16.18
C VAL A 31 0.68 13.45 17.03
N ARG A 32 -0.17 12.46 17.29
CA ARG A 32 0.23 11.26 18.05
C ARG A 32 1.37 10.51 17.36
N ASN A 33 1.24 10.24 16.06
CA ASN A 33 2.23 9.49 15.30
C ASN A 33 3.59 10.20 15.28
N TYR A 34 3.58 11.49 14.93
CA TYR A 34 4.81 12.27 14.77
C TYR A 34 5.48 12.62 16.09
N SER A 35 4.72 12.81 17.17
CA SER A 35 5.29 13.06 18.49
C SER A 35 6.08 11.86 19.02
N ILE A 36 5.68 10.63 18.69
CA ILE A 36 6.40 9.42 19.13
C ILE A 36 7.78 9.36 18.46
N GLY A 37 7.84 9.57 17.14
CA GLY A 37 9.11 9.61 16.41
C GLY A 37 9.97 10.80 16.81
N ASP A 38 9.38 11.97 17.03
CA ASP A 38 10.09 13.18 17.47
C ASP A 38 10.81 12.99 18.81
N VAL A 39 10.13 12.35 19.79
CA VAL A 39 10.74 12.02 21.08
C VAL A 39 11.95 11.11 20.89
N LEU A 40 11.82 10.09 20.05
CA LEU A 40 12.91 9.14 19.77
C LEU A 40 14.07 9.85 19.06
N ALA A 41 13.79 10.69 18.06
CA ALA A 41 14.79 11.43 17.32
C ALA A 41 15.60 12.36 18.23
N ARG A 42 14.91 13.11 19.10
CA ARG A 42 15.54 14.00 20.10
C ARG A 42 16.37 13.23 21.12
N TYR A 43 15.83 12.14 21.64
CA TYR A 43 16.55 11.29 22.58
C TYR A 43 17.86 10.77 21.97
N LYS A 44 17.80 10.22 20.76
CA LYS A 44 18.99 9.72 20.07
C LYS A 44 20.00 10.80 19.73
N ALA A 45 19.54 11.98 19.36
CA ALA A 45 20.43 13.12 19.13
C ALA A 45 21.17 13.55 20.41
N MET A 46 20.46 13.57 21.55
CA MET A 46 21.08 13.85 22.86
C MET A 46 22.02 12.74 23.34
N ASP A 47 21.76 11.50 22.92
CA ASP A 47 22.57 10.31 23.19
C ASP A 47 23.81 10.21 22.27
N GLY A 48 24.07 11.23 21.46
CA GLY A 48 25.28 11.38 20.63
C GLY A 48 25.20 10.73 19.25
N TYR A 49 24.02 10.26 18.81
CA TYR A 49 23.82 9.73 17.47
C TYR A 49 23.75 10.83 16.40
N ASN A 50 24.16 10.49 15.19
CA ASN A 50 23.86 11.26 14.00
C ASN A 50 22.48 10.84 13.49
N VAL A 51 21.46 11.65 13.75
CA VAL A 51 20.06 11.28 13.49
C VAL A 51 19.58 11.85 12.16
N LEU A 52 19.09 10.97 11.28
CA LEU A 52 18.31 11.36 10.11
C LEU A 52 16.81 11.24 10.45
N HIS A 53 16.13 12.40 10.55
CA HIS A 53 14.70 12.50 10.82
C HIS A 53 14.02 13.34 9.73
N PRO A 54 13.76 12.77 8.54
CA PRO A 54 13.17 13.47 7.41
C PRO A 54 11.66 13.53 7.51
N MET A 55 11.07 14.47 6.77
CA MET A 55 9.64 14.52 6.50
C MET A 55 9.39 14.56 4.99
N GLY A 56 8.26 14.02 4.59
CA GLY A 56 7.82 14.05 3.21
C GLY A 56 6.30 14.09 3.09
N TRP A 57 5.85 14.14 1.84
CA TRP A 57 4.44 14.23 1.49
C TRP A 57 4.10 13.12 0.51
N ASP A 58 3.18 12.25 0.90
CA ASP A 58 2.59 11.27 -0.01
C ASP A 58 1.51 11.98 -0.83
N ALA A 59 1.96 12.64 -1.90
CA ALA A 59 1.21 13.67 -2.60
C ALA A 59 0.64 13.24 -3.95
N PHE A 60 0.87 11.99 -4.36
CA PHE A 60 0.27 11.40 -5.54
C PHE A 60 -1.05 10.68 -5.21
N GLY A 61 -1.90 10.60 -6.23
CA GLY A 61 -3.04 9.73 -6.27
C GLY A 61 -4.37 10.38 -5.93
N MET A 62 -5.38 9.54 -5.81
CA MET A 62 -6.80 9.91 -5.73
C MET A 62 -7.18 10.83 -4.57
N PRO A 63 -6.60 10.75 -3.37
CA PRO A 63 -7.01 11.65 -2.28
C PRO A 63 -6.84 13.12 -2.60
N ALA A 64 -5.70 13.50 -3.18
CA ALA A 64 -5.42 14.88 -3.58
C ALA A 64 -6.29 15.32 -4.77
N GLU A 65 -6.43 14.47 -5.79
CA GLU A 65 -7.30 14.72 -6.95
C GLU A 65 -8.76 14.91 -6.55
N ASN A 66 -9.26 14.05 -5.66
CA ASN A 66 -10.65 14.12 -5.19
C ASN A 66 -10.94 15.40 -4.43
N ALA A 67 -10.00 15.81 -3.55
CA ALA A 67 -10.13 17.06 -2.83
C ALA A 67 -10.14 18.25 -3.81
N ALA A 68 -9.26 18.25 -4.79
CA ALA A 68 -9.18 19.28 -5.81
C ALA A 68 -10.46 19.37 -6.65
N ILE A 69 -11.01 18.23 -7.10
CA ILE A 69 -12.27 18.16 -7.83
C ILE A 69 -13.42 18.73 -6.98
N LYS A 70 -13.51 18.32 -5.72
CA LYS A 70 -14.55 18.81 -4.78
C LYS A 70 -14.51 20.32 -4.59
N HIS A 71 -13.32 20.92 -4.62
CA HIS A 71 -13.12 22.35 -4.41
C HIS A 71 -13.02 23.16 -5.71
N GLY A 72 -13.09 22.51 -6.88
CA GLY A 72 -13.02 23.16 -8.19
C GLY A 72 -11.68 23.82 -8.50
N VAL A 73 -10.58 23.27 -7.96
CA VAL A 73 -9.21 23.79 -8.15
C VAL A 73 -8.32 22.77 -8.84
N GLN A 74 -7.17 23.22 -9.36
CA GLN A 74 -6.19 22.33 -9.95
C GLN A 74 -5.54 21.44 -8.88
N PRO A 75 -5.39 20.11 -9.11
CA PRO A 75 -4.79 19.19 -8.13
C PRO A 75 -3.41 19.61 -7.66
N ALA A 76 -2.55 20.09 -8.56
CA ALA A 76 -1.22 20.54 -8.21
C ALA A 76 -1.24 21.74 -7.25
N GLU A 77 -2.05 22.75 -7.55
CA GLU A 77 -2.19 23.96 -6.73
C GLU A 77 -2.74 23.59 -5.33
N TRP A 78 -3.80 22.79 -5.30
CA TRP A 78 -4.39 22.30 -4.06
C TRP A 78 -3.38 21.54 -3.20
N THR A 79 -2.64 20.63 -3.82
CA THR A 79 -1.64 19.79 -3.15
C THR A 79 -0.52 20.63 -2.56
N MET A 80 0.07 21.54 -3.32
CA MET A 80 1.17 22.39 -2.85
C MET A 80 0.73 23.33 -1.72
N LYS A 81 -0.47 23.88 -1.79
CA LYS A 81 -1.03 24.71 -0.72
C LYS A 81 -1.24 23.92 0.58
N ASN A 82 -1.70 22.67 0.48
CA ASN A 82 -1.84 21.82 1.66
C ASN A 82 -0.50 21.39 2.25
N ILE A 83 0.51 21.11 1.41
CA ILE A 83 1.89 20.85 1.87
C ILE A 83 2.39 22.03 2.69
N GLU A 84 2.28 23.25 2.18
CA GLU A 84 2.71 24.46 2.88
C GLU A 84 2.00 24.62 4.23
N ASN A 85 0.66 24.43 4.25
CA ASN A 85 -0.14 24.52 5.46
C ASN A 85 0.26 23.46 6.49
N MET A 86 0.38 22.20 6.08
CA MET A 86 0.74 21.10 6.99
C MET A 86 2.17 21.25 7.51
N ARG A 87 3.12 21.73 6.68
CA ARG A 87 4.49 22.07 7.09
C ARG A 87 4.47 23.14 8.18
N LYS A 88 3.68 24.20 7.99
CA LYS A 88 3.51 25.25 8.99
C LYS A 88 2.99 24.65 10.31
N GLN A 89 1.95 23.84 10.28
CA GLN A 89 1.39 23.18 11.46
C GLN A 89 2.42 22.29 12.17
N GLN A 90 3.20 21.49 11.44
CA GLN A 90 4.26 20.65 12.02
C GLN A 90 5.39 21.50 12.64
N THR A 91 5.71 22.62 12.02
CA THR A 91 6.70 23.57 12.56
C THR A 91 6.19 24.25 13.84
N GLU A 92 4.92 24.64 13.90
CA GLU A 92 4.27 25.21 15.07
C GLU A 92 4.19 24.24 16.25
N ILE A 93 3.98 22.94 15.98
CA ILE A 93 4.05 21.87 16.99
C ILE A 93 5.50 21.70 17.50
N GLY A 94 6.49 22.13 16.73
CA GLY A 94 7.91 22.08 17.10
C GLY A 94 8.58 20.75 16.80
N LEU A 95 8.10 19.98 15.84
CA LEU A 95 8.71 18.70 15.44
C LEU A 95 10.11 18.88 14.89
N SER A 96 11.01 17.93 15.19
CA SER A 96 12.45 18.01 14.92
C SER A 96 12.84 17.46 13.56
N TYR A 97 12.08 17.78 12.51
CA TYR A 97 12.42 17.35 11.16
C TYR A 97 13.55 18.14 10.53
N ASP A 98 14.35 17.46 9.72
CA ASP A 98 15.31 18.08 8.83
C ASP A 98 14.61 18.54 7.54
N TRP A 99 14.13 19.77 7.53
CA TRP A 99 13.39 20.35 6.40
C TRP A 99 14.23 20.55 5.13
N ASP A 100 15.57 20.50 5.22
CA ASP A 100 16.43 20.52 4.03
C ASP A 100 16.38 19.18 3.27
N ARG A 101 15.85 18.15 3.92
CA ARG A 101 15.65 16.80 3.35
C ARG A 101 14.18 16.46 3.10
N GLU A 102 13.36 17.47 3.04
CA GLU A 102 11.94 17.31 2.69
C GLU A 102 11.78 16.77 1.27
N VAL A 103 10.83 15.85 1.08
CA VAL A 103 10.48 15.27 -0.21
C VAL A 103 8.99 15.35 -0.46
N ALA A 104 8.59 15.46 -1.74
CA ALA A 104 7.20 15.35 -2.14
C ALA A 104 7.09 14.36 -3.31
N THR A 105 6.28 13.32 -3.16
CA THR A 105 6.19 12.24 -4.15
C THR A 105 5.67 12.69 -5.50
N CYS A 106 4.98 13.84 -5.55
CA CYS A 106 4.41 14.43 -6.76
C CYS A 106 5.37 15.29 -7.58
N THR A 107 6.60 15.51 -7.10
CA THR A 107 7.58 16.31 -7.86
C THR A 107 8.38 15.47 -8.84
N PRO A 108 8.81 16.02 -10.00
CA PRO A 108 9.60 15.29 -11.00
C PRO A 108 10.89 14.70 -10.44
N GLU A 109 11.54 15.40 -9.51
CA GLU A 109 12.78 14.96 -8.84
C GLU A 109 12.56 13.67 -8.06
N TYR A 110 11.35 13.45 -7.54
CA TYR A 110 10.99 12.24 -6.82
C TYR A 110 10.42 11.18 -7.75
N TYR A 111 9.35 11.47 -8.51
CA TYR A 111 8.64 10.42 -9.25
C TYR A 111 9.43 9.83 -10.42
N ARG A 112 10.49 10.49 -10.91
CA ARG A 112 11.41 9.89 -11.88
C ARG A 112 11.98 8.55 -11.41
N TRP A 113 12.17 8.39 -10.09
CA TRP A 113 12.65 7.14 -9.51
C TRP A 113 11.58 6.07 -9.49
N THR A 114 10.32 6.44 -9.28
CA THR A 114 9.17 5.53 -9.42
C THR A 114 9.04 5.06 -10.87
N GLN A 115 9.22 5.96 -11.85
CA GLN A 115 9.21 5.62 -13.27
C GLN A 115 10.37 4.68 -13.65
N TRP A 116 11.58 4.97 -13.14
CA TRP A 116 12.74 4.11 -13.35
C TRP A 116 12.52 2.71 -12.77
N LEU A 117 11.99 2.62 -11.56
CA LEU A 117 11.69 1.33 -10.92
C LEU A 117 10.65 0.54 -11.71
N PHE A 118 9.61 1.22 -12.23
CA PHE A 118 8.62 0.58 -13.11
C PHE A 118 9.26 0.01 -14.37
N LEU A 119 10.14 0.75 -15.04
CA LEU A 119 10.85 0.29 -16.23
C LEU A 119 11.73 -0.92 -15.91
N LEU A 120 12.43 -0.90 -14.78
CA LEU A 120 13.22 -2.04 -14.32
C LEU A 120 12.37 -3.29 -14.08
N PHE A 121 11.17 -3.14 -13.50
CA PHE A 121 10.23 -4.24 -13.33
C PHE A 121 9.71 -4.76 -14.68
N TYR A 122 9.44 -3.86 -15.61
CA TYR A 122 9.03 -4.22 -16.96
C TYR A 122 10.10 -5.00 -17.71
N GLU A 123 11.35 -4.54 -17.70
CA GLU A 123 12.50 -5.19 -18.31
C GLU A 123 12.75 -6.60 -17.72
N ARG A 124 12.49 -6.77 -16.43
CA ARG A 124 12.60 -8.08 -15.74
C ARG A 124 11.36 -8.96 -15.87
N GLY A 125 10.35 -8.54 -16.65
CA GLY A 125 9.11 -9.29 -16.84
C GLY A 125 8.20 -9.35 -15.62
N LEU A 126 8.45 -8.52 -14.60
CA LEU A 126 7.62 -8.43 -13.39
C LEU A 126 6.40 -7.52 -13.59
N ALA A 127 6.50 -6.53 -14.47
CA ALA A 127 5.37 -5.71 -14.87
C ALA A 127 4.85 -6.16 -16.24
N TYR A 128 3.53 -6.31 -16.38
CA TYR A 128 2.89 -6.76 -17.61
C TYR A 128 1.50 -6.16 -17.77
N LYS A 129 1.03 -6.07 -19.02
CA LYS A 129 -0.34 -5.66 -19.32
C LYS A 129 -1.26 -6.86 -19.50
N LYS A 130 -2.48 -6.73 -19.01
CA LYS A 130 -3.52 -7.75 -19.12
C LYS A 130 -4.89 -7.11 -19.10
N LYS A 131 -5.81 -7.63 -19.93
CA LYS A 131 -7.25 -7.36 -19.77
C LYS A 131 -7.74 -8.06 -18.53
N ALA A 132 -8.38 -7.32 -17.64
CA ALA A 132 -8.96 -7.85 -16.42
C ALA A 132 -10.24 -7.10 -16.07
N ALA A 133 -11.16 -7.81 -15.43
CA ALA A 133 -12.36 -7.22 -14.87
C ALA A 133 -11.98 -6.38 -13.63
N VAL A 134 -12.21 -5.10 -13.69
CA VAL A 134 -11.99 -4.15 -12.61
C VAL A 134 -13.33 -3.64 -12.06
N ASN A 135 -13.33 -3.19 -10.82
CA ASN A 135 -14.47 -2.48 -10.26
C ASN A 135 -14.50 -1.07 -10.89
N TRP A 136 -15.61 -0.74 -11.52
CA TRP A 136 -15.78 0.53 -12.20
C TRP A 136 -16.97 1.31 -11.61
N CYS A 137 -16.73 2.57 -11.26
CA CYS A 137 -17.78 3.50 -10.89
C CYS A 137 -18.07 4.43 -12.06
N GLU A 138 -19.28 4.37 -12.60
CA GLU A 138 -19.70 5.20 -13.74
C GLU A 138 -19.81 6.68 -13.35
N GLN A 139 -20.34 6.97 -12.17
CA GLN A 139 -20.46 8.33 -11.67
C GLN A 139 -19.12 9.02 -11.44
N CYS A 140 -18.15 8.31 -10.86
CA CYS A 140 -16.81 8.84 -10.62
C CYS A 140 -15.86 8.67 -11.82
N ASN A 141 -16.30 7.92 -12.85
CA ASN A 141 -15.55 7.60 -14.05
C ASN A 141 -14.12 7.06 -13.73
N THR A 142 -14.03 6.12 -12.77
CA THR A 142 -12.75 5.61 -12.26
C THR A 142 -12.81 4.14 -11.89
N VAL A 143 -11.64 3.51 -11.89
CA VAL A 143 -11.42 2.17 -11.32
C VAL A 143 -11.35 2.27 -9.81
N LEU A 144 -11.95 1.29 -9.14
CA LEU A 144 -11.95 1.18 -7.67
C LEU A 144 -11.17 -0.06 -7.22
N ALA A 145 -10.37 0.10 -6.19
CA ALA A 145 -9.81 -1.03 -5.45
C ALA A 145 -10.94 -1.79 -4.71
N ASN A 146 -10.69 -3.03 -4.31
CA ASN A 146 -11.71 -3.82 -3.61
C ASN A 146 -12.19 -3.16 -2.31
N GLU A 147 -11.27 -2.51 -1.58
CA GLU A 147 -11.51 -1.80 -0.33
C GLU A 147 -12.38 -0.54 -0.52
N GLN A 148 -12.50 -0.08 -1.77
CA GLN A 148 -13.30 1.08 -2.15
C GLN A 148 -14.71 0.71 -2.62
N VAL A 149 -15.06 -0.57 -2.54
CA VAL A 149 -16.41 -1.08 -2.82
C VAL A 149 -17.02 -1.54 -1.51
N ILE A 150 -18.01 -0.81 -1.03
CA ILE A 150 -18.72 -1.06 0.21
C ILE A 150 -20.13 -1.52 -0.14
N ASP A 151 -20.51 -2.71 0.27
CA ASP A 151 -21.83 -3.31 -0.01
C ASP A 151 -22.25 -3.26 -1.49
N GLY A 152 -21.26 -3.40 -2.40
CA GLY A 152 -21.47 -3.34 -3.84
C GLY A 152 -21.49 -1.92 -4.43
N ASN A 153 -21.36 -0.90 -3.60
CA ASN A 153 -21.41 0.49 -3.99
C ASN A 153 -20.05 1.19 -3.90
N CYS A 154 -19.90 2.27 -4.65
CA CYS A 154 -18.74 3.14 -4.59
C CYS A 154 -18.67 3.87 -3.25
N TRP A 155 -17.58 3.71 -2.52
CA TRP A 155 -17.33 4.35 -1.22
C TRP A 155 -17.49 5.89 -1.22
N ARG A 156 -17.44 6.51 -2.40
CA ARG A 156 -17.45 7.96 -2.58
C ARG A 156 -18.81 8.54 -2.94
N CYS A 157 -19.50 7.93 -3.90
CA CYS A 157 -20.75 8.47 -4.46
C CYS A 157 -21.94 7.54 -4.30
N ASP A 158 -21.74 6.41 -3.64
CA ASP A 158 -22.77 5.39 -3.37
C ASP A 158 -23.43 4.79 -4.62
N THR A 159 -22.86 5.03 -5.80
CA THR A 159 -23.33 4.43 -7.06
C THR A 159 -22.94 2.95 -7.10
N VAL A 160 -23.85 2.11 -7.59
CA VAL A 160 -23.57 0.68 -7.80
C VAL A 160 -22.35 0.48 -8.68
N VAL A 161 -21.42 -0.35 -8.21
CA VAL A 161 -20.17 -0.65 -8.91
C VAL A 161 -20.40 -1.78 -9.90
N ILE A 162 -19.96 -1.57 -11.13
CA ILE A 162 -20.01 -2.59 -12.19
C ILE A 162 -18.64 -3.21 -12.44
N LYS A 163 -18.62 -4.41 -13.04
CA LYS A 163 -17.37 -4.99 -13.55
C LYS A 163 -17.17 -4.55 -14.98
N LYS A 164 -16.02 -3.95 -15.26
CA LYS A 164 -15.63 -3.52 -16.61
C LYS A 164 -14.30 -4.14 -16.97
N GLU A 165 -14.20 -4.70 -18.17
CA GLU A 165 -12.92 -5.21 -18.67
C GLU A 165 -12.09 -4.06 -19.22
N LEU A 166 -10.93 -3.84 -18.60
CA LEU A 166 -9.96 -2.84 -19.03
C LEU A 166 -8.58 -3.47 -19.13
N GLU A 167 -7.78 -2.95 -20.08
CA GLU A 167 -6.36 -3.27 -20.12
C GLU A 167 -5.64 -2.52 -19.03
N GLN A 168 -5.01 -3.25 -18.10
CA GLN A 168 -4.36 -2.72 -16.91
C GLN A 168 -2.94 -3.24 -16.76
N TRP A 169 -2.10 -2.49 -16.07
CA TRP A 169 -0.80 -2.94 -15.63
C TRP A 169 -0.92 -3.79 -14.36
N PHE A 170 -0.15 -4.86 -14.32
CA PHE A 170 -0.05 -5.77 -13.19
C PHE A 170 1.42 -6.01 -12.84
N PHE A 171 1.67 -6.27 -11.56
CA PHE A 171 2.93 -6.83 -11.09
C PHE A 171 2.75 -8.30 -10.71
N LYS A 172 3.74 -9.13 -11.01
CA LYS A 172 3.77 -10.55 -10.62
C LYS A 172 4.18 -10.71 -9.16
N ILE A 173 3.41 -10.14 -8.25
CA ILE A 173 3.73 -10.15 -6.81
C ILE A 173 3.69 -11.55 -6.21
N THR A 174 2.88 -12.45 -6.77
CA THR A 174 2.73 -13.83 -6.31
C THR A 174 3.98 -14.69 -6.55
N ASP A 175 4.85 -14.31 -7.49
CA ASP A 175 6.12 -15.01 -7.74
C ASP A 175 7.08 -14.91 -6.53
N TYR A 176 6.83 -13.96 -5.63
CA TYR A 176 7.60 -13.71 -4.42
C TYR A 176 6.91 -14.21 -3.13
N ALA A 177 5.73 -14.81 -3.22
CA ALA A 177 4.92 -15.13 -2.04
C ALA A 177 5.65 -16.09 -1.09
N ASP A 178 6.25 -17.17 -1.60
CA ASP A 178 6.98 -18.14 -0.78
C ASP A 178 8.23 -17.52 -0.15
N ILE A 179 9.02 -16.76 -0.92
CA ILE A 179 10.23 -16.08 -0.43
C ILE A 179 9.87 -15.08 0.67
N LEU A 180 8.81 -14.27 0.46
CA LEU A 180 8.37 -13.29 1.45
C LEU A 180 7.90 -13.96 2.74
N LEU A 181 7.23 -15.10 2.64
CA LEU A 181 6.80 -15.88 3.81
C LEU A 181 8.00 -16.43 4.59
N ASP A 182 8.96 -17.02 3.87
CA ASP A 182 10.15 -17.58 4.50
C ASP A 182 11.05 -16.50 5.13
N ASP A 183 11.17 -15.34 4.50
CA ASP A 183 12.00 -14.22 4.96
C ASP A 183 11.42 -13.49 6.17
N LEU A 184 10.15 -13.72 6.55
CA LEU A 184 9.60 -13.22 7.82
C LEU A 184 10.44 -13.66 9.02
N LYS A 185 11.13 -14.81 8.92
CA LYS A 185 12.02 -15.33 9.96
C LYS A 185 13.26 -14.44 10.16
N LEU A 186 13.65 -13.66 9.16
CA LEU A 186 14.80 -12.76 9.20
C LEU A 186 14.48 -11.44 9.89
N LEU A 187 13.22 -11.13 10.09
CA LEU A 187 12.75 -9.86 10.67
C LEU A 187 12.76 -9.91 12.20
N ASN A 188 13.94 -10.05 12.79
CA ASN A 188 14.11 -10.20 14.25
C ASN A 188 13.66 -8.97 15.05
N GLY A 189 13.71 -7.78 14.46
CA GLY A 189 13.29 -6.52 15.08
C GLY A 189 11.80 -6.19 14.93
N TRP A 190 11.04 -7.04 14.22
CA TRP A 190 9.61 -6.79 14.01
C TRP A 190 8.76 -7.39 15.14
N PRO A 191 7.67 -6.71 15.58
CA PRO A 191 6.73 -7.27 16.52
C PRO A 191 6.08 -8.55 15.97
N ASP A 192 5.94 -9.58 16.81
CA ASP A 192 5.38 -10.88 16.38
C ASP A 192 3.96 -10.75 15.83
N ARG A 193 3.16 -9.85 16.38
CA ARG A 193 1.83 -9.55 15.85
C ARG A 193 1.87 -9.12 14.37
N VAL A 194 2.86 -8.30 14.00
CA VAL A 194 3.00 -7.82 12.61
C VAL A 194 3.42 -8.96 11.70
N LYS A 195 4.37 -9.81 12.13
CA LYS A 195 4.79 -10.99 11.37
C LYS A 195 3.60 -11.94 11.13
N THR A 196 2.80 -12.22 12.16
CA THR A 196 1.59 -13.04 12.03
C THR A 196 0.57 -12.44 11.07
N MET A 197 0.39 -11.10 11.08
CA MET A 197 -0.49 -10.44 10.10
C MET A 197 0.00 -10.61 8.66
N GLN A 198 1.32 -10.51 8.42
CA GLN A 198 1.91 -10.73 7.10
C GLN A 198 1.79 -12.19 6.65
N GLU A 199 2.04 -13.14 7.54
CA GLU A 199 1.87 -14.58 7.27
C GLU A 199 0.43 -14.91 6.86
N ASN A 200 -0.54 -14.42 7.63
CA ASN A 200 -1.97 -14.62 7.34
C ASN A 200 -2.39 -13.94 6.02
N TRP A 201 -1.80 -12.79 5.69
CA TRP A 201 -2.07 -12.09 4.43
C TRP A 201 -1.54 -12.86 3.22
N ILE A 202 -0.33 -13.39 3.29
CA ILE A 202 0.26 -14.22 2.23
C ILE A 202 -0.55 -15.51 2.09
N GLY A 203 -0.94 -16.13 3.20
CA GLY A 203 -1.97 -17.16 3.25
C GLY A 203 -1.59 -18.44 2.50
N ARG A 204 -0.38 -18.98 2.70
CA ARG A 204 0.00 -20.25 2.12
C ARG A 204 -0.97 -21.35 2.56
N SER A 205 -1.55 -22.04 1.58
CA SER A 205 -2.39 -23.20 1.82
C SER A 205 -1.98 -24.36 0.90
N GLU A 206 -2.02 -25.57 1.45
CA GLU A 206 -1.76 -26.79 0.70
C GLU A 206 -3.06 -27.58 0.55
N GLY A 207 -3.24 -28.23 -0.60
CA GLY A 207 -4.42 -29.00 -0.88
C GLY A 207 -4.17 -30.11 -1.89
N ALA A 208 -5.17 -30.92 -2.11
CA ALA A 208 -5.15 -32.01 -3.07
C ALA A 208 -6.10 -31.72 -4.23
N GLU A 209 -5.65 -32.03 -5.43
CA GLU A 209 -6.48 -32.06 -6.63
C GLU A 209 -6.81 -33.52 -6.97
N PHE A 210 -8.06 -33.83 -7.22
CA PHE A 210 -8.51 -35.13 -7.66
C PHE A 210 -9.75 -35.04 -8.55
N ASN A 211 -10.10 -36.13 -9.20
CA ASN A 211 -11.24 -36.18 -10.11
C ASN A 211 -12.35 -37.06 -9.54
N PHE A 212 -13.57 -36.53 -9.53
CA PHE A 212 -14.75 -37.41 -9.45
C PHE A 212 -15.08 -37.94 -10.82
N CYS A 213 -15.37 -39.26 -10.91
CA CYS A 213 -15.88 -39.89 -12.11
C CYS A 213 -17.41 -39.87 -12.09
N LEU A 214 -18.03 -39.50 -13.20
CA LEU A 214 -19.46 -39.62 -13.37
C LEU A 214 -19.81 -41.06 -13.64
N ASP A 215 -20.79 -41.62 -12.93
CA ASP A 215 -21.24 -42.98 -13.14
C ASP A 215 -21.79 -43.15 -14.56
N GLY A 216 -21.36 -44.21 -15.25
CA GLY A 216 -21.75 -44.47 -16.65
C GLY A 216 -21.11 -43.52 -17.69
N SER A 217 -20.12 -42.70 -17.34
CA SER A 217 -19.44 -41.79 -18.26
C SER A 217 -17.92 -41.83 -18.10
N THR A 218 -17.20 -41.44 -19.17
CA THR A 218 -15.75 -41.22 -19.13
C THR A 218 -15.39 -39.79 -18.66
N GLU A 219 -16.40 -38.94 -18.42
CA GLU A 219 -16.20 -37.55 -18.00
C GLU A 219 -15.71 -37.49 -16.55
N LYS A 220 -14.67 -36.71 -16.36
CA LYS A 220 -14.06 -36.44 -15.02
C LYS A 220 -14.36 -35.01 -14.58
N ILE A 221 -14.71 -34.88 -13.33
CA ILE A 221 -14.92 -33.56 -12.70
C ILE A 221 -13.74 -33.26 -11.81
N PRO A 222 -12.81 -32.38 -12.22
CA PRO A 222 -11.70 -32.00 -11.39
C PRO A 222 -12.18 -31.13 -10.19
N VAL A 223 -11.67 -31.44 -9.02
CA VAL A 223 -11.94 -30.71 -7.79
C VAL A 223 -10.64 -30.49 -7.02
N TYR A 224 -10.54 -29.35 -6.36
CA TYR A 224 -9.46 -29.01 -5.45
C TYR A 224 -10.03 -28.79 -4.05
N THR A 225 -9.33 -29.29 -3.03
CA THR A 225 -9.69 -29.05 -1.63
C THR A 225 -8.45 -28.93 -0.75
N THR A 226 -8.50 -28.06 0.23
CA THR A 226 -7.53 -27.98 1.33
C THR A 226 -7.84 -28.98 2.44
N ARG A 227 -8.96 -29.69 2.35
CA ARG A 227 -9.42 -30.69 3.31
C ARG A 227 -9.73 -32.04 2.63
N PRO A 228 -8.70 -32.73 2.10
CA PRO A 228 -8.90 -34.02 1.42
C PRO A 228 -9.49 -35.10 2.35
N ASP A 229 -9.32 -34.97 3.65
CA ASP A 229 -9.91 -35.82 4.67
C ASP A 229 -11.45 -35.81 4.65
N THR A 230 -12.08 -34.75 4.15
CA THR A 230 -13.54 -34.61 4.09
C THR A 230 -14.18 -35.14 2.79
N VAL A 231 -13.39 -35.65 1.86
CA VAL A 231 -13.87 -36.06 0.53
C VAL A 231 -15.01 -37.06 0.57
N PHE A 232 -15.01 -37.99 1.53
CA PHE A 232 -16.05 -39.01 1.71
C PHE A 232 -17.39 -38.44 2.20
N GLY A 233 -17.42 -37.21 2.68
CA GLY A 233 -18.63 -36.49 3.10
C GLY A 233 -19.23 -35.60 2.02
N VAL A 234 -18.70 -35.62 0.80
CA VAL A 234 -19.21 -34.75 -0.28
C VAL A 234 -20.57 -35.28 -0.76
N SER A 235 -21.62 -34.49 -0.59
CA SER A 235 -22.98 -34.81 -0.98
C SER A 235 -23.47 -34.08 -2.24
N CYS A 236 -22.88 -32.91 -2.54
CA CYS A 236 -23.22 -32.17 -3.75
C CYS A 236 -22.07 -31.25 -4.20
N ARG A 237 -22.13 -30.84 -5.47
CA ARG A 237 -21.26 -29.83 -6.06
C ARG A 237 -22.07 -28.75 -6.75
N ALA A 238 -21.88 -27.48 -6.37
CA ALA A 238 -22.43 -26.36 -7.12
C ALA A 238 -21.42 -25.88 -8.17
N ARG A 239 -21.85 -25.76 -9.43
CA ARG A 239 -21.05 -25.14 -10.49
C ARG A 239 -21.29 -23.64 -10.44
N LYS A 240 -20.25 -22.85 -10.19
CA LYS A 240 -20.36 -21.40 -10.33
C LYS A 240 -20.60 -21.09 -11.81
N GLN A 241 -21.75 -20.57 -12.18
CA GLN A 241 -21.94 -20.04 -13.52
C GLN A 241 -20.94 -18.90 -13.74
N LYS A 242 -20.27 -18.95 -14.90
CA LYS A 242 -19.31 -17.92 -15.31
C LYS A 242 -20.00 -16.60 -15.60
#